data_311d4db399a865400a30e9eb6e20da30
#
_entry.id   311d4db399a865400a30e9eb6e20da30
#
_cell.length_a   1.000
_cell.length_b   1.000
_cell.length_c   1.000
_cell.angle_alpha   90.00
_cell.angle_beta   90.00
_cell.angle_gamma   90.00
#
_symmetry.space_group_name_H-M   'P 1'
#
loop_
_entity.id
_entity.type
_entity.pdbx_description
1 polymer ?
#
loop_
_entity_poly.entity_id
_entity_poly.type
_entity_poly.pdbx_seq_one_letter_code
_entity_poly.pdbx_strand_id
1 'polypeptide(L)'
;SESEKKVLSYFETARKLGASDIHFLISESIFKVRMRIFGELQTVDEDQPALGYSLCATAILSMADVTETSFFPQREQDARLSPQLMRKIGIFGARYSHRPTGDGLIAVMRLIPDDGDKVPTFKQLGFIPEQIRLLNIMLRRPEGKIVLSGPTGSGKSTTLRSACRVYLDDNQGRHLLTIEDPLEGQILGATQTPIICDKSDEDAVKLAWSRAISSAMRLDPDAIMEGEMRDLISMMSTTYAAQTGHIVLTTLHTNSALGIPERMITMGMNADLICDAQLLIGMISQRLVPTLCPSCRIPWE
;
A
#
# COMPACT_ATOMS: atom_id res chain seq x y z
N SER A 1 -25.18 10.21 7.88
CA SER A 1 -26.35 10.10 6.98
C SER A 1 -26.79 8.64 6.83
N GLU A 2 -27.96 8.40 6.25
CA GLU A 2 -28.45 7.05 5.96
C GLU A 2 -27.55 6.38 4.89
N SER A 3 -27.14 7.14 3.89
CA SER A 3 -26.20 6.66 2.87
C SER A 3 -24.84 6.27 3.45
N GLU A 4 -24.30 7.01 4.43
CA GLU A 4 -23.06 6.63 5.13
C GLU A 4 -23.21 5.29 5.85
N LYS A 5 -24.32 5.11 6.55
CA LYS A 5 -24.62 3.83 7.25
C LYS A 5 -24.70 2.67 6.25
N LYS A 6 -25.31 2.89 5.08
CA LYS A 6 -25.41 1.86 4.03
C LYS A 6 -24.02 1.53 3.45
N VAL A 7 -23.17 2.53 3.16
CA VAL A 7 -21.80 2.30 2.73
C VAL A 7 -21.00 1.52 3.79
N LEU A 8 -21.07 1.95 5.06
CA LEU A 8 -20.40 1.25 6.17
C LEU A 8 -20.88 -0.19 6.31
N SER A 9 -22.19 -0.47 6.13
CA SER A 9 -22.73 -1.83 6.19
C SER A 9 -22.15 -2.76 5.11
N TYR A 10 -21.85 -2.23 3.92
CA TYR A 10 -21.14 -3.00 2.89
C TYR A 10 -19.69 -3.28 3.27
N PHE A 11 -19.00 -2.33 3.89
CA PHE A 11 -17.66 -2.57 4.42
C PHE A 11 -17.63 -3.60 5.54
N GLU A 12 -18.60 -3.56 6.46
CA GLU A 12 -18.75 -4.58 7.52
C GLU A 12 -18.99 -5.97 6.92
N THR A 13 -19.85 -6.06 5.90
CA THR A 13 -20.15 -7.30 5.19
C THR A 13 -18.89 -7.81 4.47
N ALA A 14 -18.19 -6.94 3.75
CA ALA A 14 -16.94 -7.28 3.08
C ALA A 14 -15.89 -7.80 4.07
N ARG A 15 -15.71 -7.14 5.22
CA ARG A 15 -14.81 -7.59 6.27
C ARG A 15 -15.19 -8.97 6.81
N LYS A 16 -16.47 -9.21 7.08
CA LYS A 16 -16.95 -10.51 7.57
C LYS A 16 -16.75 -11.64 6.56
N LEU A 17 -16.88 -11.35 5.27
CA LEU A 17 -16.68 -12.31 4.17
C LEU A 17 -15.22 -12.46 3.75
N GLY A 18 -14.29 -11.68 4.32
CA GLY A 18 -12.88 -11.67 3.91
C GLY A 18 -12.67 -11.11 2.50
N ALA A 19 -13.53 -10.21 2.05
CA ALA A 19 -13.41 -9.60 0.74
C ALA A 19 -12.27 -8.56 0.72
N SER A 20 -11.54 -8.51 -0.40
CA SER A 20 -10.48 -7.53 -0.63
C SER A 20 -11.01 -6.23 -1.25
N ASP A 21 -12.06 -6.30 -2.06
CA ASP A 21 -12.60 -5.17 -2.79
C ASP A 21 -14.13 -5.22 -2.83
N ILE A 22 -14.78 -4.05 -2.81
CA ILE A 22 -16.20 -3.86 -3.05
C ILE A 22 -16.33 -3.14 -4.39
N HIS A 23 -17.14 -3.68 -5.30
CA HIS A 23 -17.44 -3.09 -6.59
C HIS A 23 -18.88 -2.61 -6.62
N PHE A 24 -19.09 -1.34 -6.91
CA PHE A 24 -20.37 -0.76 -7.27
C PHE A 24 -20.46 -0.67 -8.79
N LEU A 25 -21.34 -1.40 -9.40
CA LEU A 25 -21.60 -1.36 -10.82
C LEU A 25 -22.99 -0.74 -11.04
N ILE A 26 -23.03 0.45 -11.59
CA ILE A 26 -24.24 1.21 -11.85
C ILE A 26 -24.44 1.27 -13.35
N SER A 27 -25.58 0.75 -13.82
CA SER A 27 -26.04 0.89 -15.20
C SER A 27 -27.33 1.73 -15.24
N GLU A 28 -27.90 1.94 -16.43
CA GLU A 28 -29.16 2.66 -16.56
C GLU A 28 -30.33 1.98 -15.83
N SER A 29 -30.29 0.66 -15.68
CA SER A 29 -31.42 -0.12 -15.15
C SER A 29 -31.19 -0.68 -13.75
N ILE A 30 -29.94 -0.87 -13.33
CA ILE A 30 -29.64 -1.57 -12.08
C ILE A 30 -28.33 -1.09 -11.47
N PHE A 31 -28.30 -1.06 -10.14
CA PHE A 31 -27.12 -0.94 -9.32
C PHE A 31 -26.80 -2.30 -8.71
N LYS A 32 -25.58 -2.82 -8.96
CA LYS A 32 -25.10 -4.08 -8.39
C LYS A 32 -23.94 -3.83 -7.47
N VAL A 33 -23.98 -4.46 -6.29
CA VAL A 33 -22.85 -4.52 -5.37
C VAL A 33 -22.21 -5.89 -5.48
N ARG A 34 -20.94 -5.92 -5.83
CA ARG A 34 -20.15 -7.15 -5.92
C ARG A 34 -18.98 -7.07 -4.96
N MET A 35 -18.58 -8.19 -4.40
CA MET A 35 -17.42 -8.28 -3.51
C MET A 35 -16.42 -9.29 -4.07
N ARG A 36 -15.13 -8.97 -4.00
CA ARG A 36 -14.07 -9.89 -4.38
C ARG A 36 -13.69 -10.73 -3.17
N ILE A 37 -14.15 -11.98 -3.16
CA ILE A 37 -13.96 -12.94 -2.07
C ILE A 37 -13.06 -14.07 -2.60
N PHE A 38 -11.91 -14.28 -1.96
CA PHE A 38 -10.89 -15.26 -2.39
C PHE A 38 -10.52 -15.15 -3.88
N GLY A 39 -10.47 -13.93 -4.41
CA GLY A 39 -10.13 -13.65 -5.80
C GLY A 39 -11.32 -13.65 -6.78
N GLU A 40 -12.49 -14.12 -6.38
CA GLU A 40 -13.70 -14.19 -7.21
C GLU A 40 -14.68 -13.05 -6.91
N LEU A 41 -15.31 -12.50 -7.94
CA LEU A 41 -16.33 -11.47 -7.81
C LEU A 41 -17.71 -12.11 -7.63
N GLN A 42 -18.34 -11.89 -6.49
CA GLN A 42 -19.67 -12.38 -6.16
C GLN A 42 -20.64 -11.21 -5.98
N THR A 43 -21.83 -11.28 -6.56
CA THR A 43 -22.89 -10.27 -6.35
C THR A 43 -23.52 -10.51 -4.99
N VAL A 44 -23.57 -9.45 -4.17
CA VAL A 44 -24.09 -9.51 -2.77
C VAL A 44 -25.34 -8.67 -2.56
N ASP A 45 -25.59 -7.67 -3.41
CA ASP A 45 -26.79 -6.84 -3.36
C ASP A 45 -27.12 -6.25 -4.74
N GLU A 46 -28.40 -5.93 -4.96
CA GLU A 46 -28.88 -5.24 -6.17
C GLU A 46 -29.95 -4.22 -5.75
N ASP A 47 -29.92 -3.04 -6.39
CA ASP A 47 -30.83 -1.93 -6.07
C ASP A 47 -31.01 -1.00 -7.28
N GLN A 48 -31.71 0.10 -7.12
CA GLN A 48 -31.90 1.10 -8.16
C GLN A 48 -30.65 1.94 -8.39
N PRO A 49 -30.37 2.38 -9.64
CA PRO A 49 -29.19 3.18 -9.98
C PRO A 49 -29.01 4.45 -9.14
N ALA A 50 -30.11 5.12 -8.81
CA ALA A 50 -30.09 6.34 -8.02
C ALA A 50 -29.43 6.15 -6.64
N LEU A 51 -29.63 4.99 -5.99
CA LEU A 51 -28.95 4.66 -4.75
C LEU A 51 -27.45 4.53 -4.97
N GLY A 52 -27.00 3.83 -6.02
CA GLY A 52 -25.59 3.67 -6.34
C GLY A 52 -24.86 5.00 -6.48
N TYR A 53 -25.41 5.94 -7.25
CA TYR A 53 -24.86 7.29 -7.39
C TYR A 53 -24.82 8.05 -6.06
N SER A 54 -25.87 7.95 -5.24
CA SER A 54 -25.92 8.56 -3.91
C SER A 54 -24.84 8.02 -2.99
N LEU A 55 -24.59 6.72 -3.01
CA LEU A 55 -23.54 6.07 -2.20
C LEU A 55 -22.14 6.46 -2.67
N CYS A 56 -21.89 6.54 -3.99
CA CYS A 56 -20.62 7.02 -4.53
C CYS A 56 -20.36 8.49 -4.14
N ALA A 57 -21.36 9.36 -4.29
CA ALA A 57 -21.26 10.75 -3.86
C ALA A 57 -20.98 10.87 -2.35
N THR A 58 -21.67 10.07 -1.54
CA THR A 58 -21.45 10.04 -0.08
C THR A 58 -20.04 9.58 0.27
N ALA A 59 -19.51 8.56 -0.41
CA ALA A 59 -18.15 8.08 -0.20
C ALA A 59 -17.10 9.18 -0.44
N ILE A 60 -17.26 9.97 -1.48
CA ILE A 60 -16.35 11.10 -1.81
C ILE A 60 -16.58 12.28 -0.89
N LEU A 61 -17.82 12.78 -0.78
CA LEU A 61 -18.11 14.08 -0.15
C LEU A 61 -18.11 14.03 1.37
N SER A 62 -18.49 12.89 1.97
CA SER A 62 -18.71 12.79 3.41
C SER A 62 -17.75 11.84 4.11
N MET A 63 -17.23 10.82 3.40
CA MET A 63 -16.44 9.76 4.04
C MET A 63 -14.96 9.82 3.70
N ALA A 64 -14.56 10.58 2.68
CA ALA A 64 -13.15 10.72 2.29
C ALA A 64 -12.47 11.85 3.08
N ASP A 65 -11.18 11.69 3.36
CA ASP A 65 -10.30 12.71 3.96
C ASP A 65 -9.26 13.24 2.97
N VAL A 66 -9.03 12.53 1.86
CA VAL A 66 -8.22 12.96 0.72
C VAL A 66 -9.02 12.73 -0.54
N THR A 67 -9.55 13.81 -1.11
CA THR A 67 -10.41 13.77 -2.30
C THR A 67 -10.59 15.17 -2.87
N GLU A 68 -11.23 15.24 -4.03
CA GLU A 68 -11.78 16.48 -4.58
C GLU A 68 -13.04 16.92 -3.83
N THR A 69 -13.34 18.22 -3.91
CA THR A 69 -14.47 18.84 -3.18
C THR A 69 -15.84 18.54 -3.77
N SER A 70 -15.92 17.89 -4.93
CA SER A 70 -17.16 17.59 -5.65
C SER A 70 -17.13 16.19 -6.24
N PHE A 71 -18.31 15.61 -6.42
CA PHE A 71 -18.49 14.32 -7.09
C PHE A 71 -18.76 14.53 -8.58
N PHE A 72 -17.97 13.89 -9.44
CA PHE A 72 -18.06 13.99 -10.90
C PHE A 72 -18.24 12.62 -11.53
N PRO A 73 -19.47 12.14 -11.72
CA PRO A 73 -19.71 10.80 -12.27
C PRO A 73 -19.27 10.65 -13.74
N GLN A 74 -18.99 11.75 -14.45
CA GLN A 74 -18.61 11.75 -15.88
C GLN A 74 -17.10 11.61 -16.12
N ARG A 75 -16.26 11.60 -15.07
CA ARG A 75 -14.82 11.41 -15.17
C ARG A 75 -14.31 10.51 -14.05
N GLU A 76 -13.08 10.06 -14.16
CA GLU A 76 -12.42 9.33 -13.09
C GLU A 76 -12.19 10.22 -11.86
N GLN A 77 -12.36 9.63 -10.69
CA GLN A 77 -11.98 10.20 -9.41
C GLN A 77 -11.45 9.13 -8.46
N ASP A 78 -10.44 9.52 -7.70
CA ASP A 78 -9.86 8.72 -6.62
C ASP A 78 -10.07 9.43 -5.28
N ALA A 79 -10.23 8.64 -4.22
CA ALA A 79 -10.38 9.15 -2.88
C ALA A 79 -9.80 8.16 -1.85
N ARG A 80 -9.37 8.68 -0.70
CA ARG A 80 -9.07 7.87 0.47
C ARG A 80 -10.20 8.06 1.49
N LEU A 81 -10.84 6.95 1.87
CA LEU A 81 -11.85 7.00 2.92
C LEU A 81 -11.19 7.19 4.29
N SER A 82 -11.80 8.02 5.11
CA SER A 82 -11.29 8.43 6.42
C SER A 82 -10.95 7.23 7.32
N PRO A 83 -9.70 7.07 7.76
CA PRO A 83 -9.32 6.02 8.69
C PRO A 83 -10.12 6.04 9.99
N GLN A 84 -10.54 7.23 10.45
CA GLN A 84 -11.36 7.37 11.66
C GLN A 84 -12.74 6.72 11.54
N LEU A 85 -13.34 6.76 10.34
CA LEU A 85 -14.61 6.09 10.06
C LEU A 85 -14.41 4.59 9.90
N MET A 86 -13.37 4.18 9.16
CA MET A 86 -13.08 2.77 8.86
C MET A 86 -12.68 1.97 10.12
N ARG A 87 -11.92 2.55 11.03
CA ARG A 87 -11.52 1.90 12.28
C ARG A 87 -12.70 1.54 13.18
N LYS A 88 -13.80 2.29 13.15
CA LYS A 88 -15.03 1.96 13.91
C LYS A 88 -15.61 0.61 13.52
N ILE A 89 -15.35 0.14 12.32
CA ILE A 89 -15.81 -1.14 11.80
C ILE A 89 -14.67 -2.16 11.65
N GLY A 90 -13.50 -1.91 12.26
CA GLY A 90 -12.33 -2.81 12.26
C GLY A 90 -11.64 -2.92 10.91
N ILE A 91 -11.62 -1.82 10.14
CA ILE A 91 -10.87 -1.65 8.89
C ILE A 91 -9.90 -0.48 9.08
N PHE A 92 -8.64 -0.64 8.67
CA PHE A 92 -7.63 0.42 8.80
C PHE A 92 -7.95 1.61 7.91
N GLY A 93 -8.38 1.35 6.67
CA GLY A 93 -8.72 2.36 5.69
C GLY A 93 -9.32 1.74 4.44
N ALA A 94 -9.68 2.57 3.48
CA ALA A 94 -10.09 2.11 2.15
C ALA A 94 -9.71 3.13 1.08
N ARG A 95 -9.37 2.62 -0.12
CA ARG A 95 -9.24 3.41 -1.33
C ARG A 95 -10.53 3.32 -2.11
N TYR A 96 -10.97 4.44 -2.63
CA TYR A 96 -12.10 4.54 -3.55
C TYR A 96 -11.59 5.02 -4.90
N SER A 97 -12.01 4.38 -5.97
CA SER A 97 -11.77 4.82 -7.35
C SER A 97 -13.03 4.60 -8.16
N HIS A 98 -13.40 5.55 -9.03
CA HIS A 98 -14.48 5.33 -9.99
C HIS A 98 -14.14 5.83 -11.39
N ARG A 99 -14.83 5.27 -12.38
CA ARG A 99 -14.80 5.70 -13.78
C ARG A 99 -16.19 5.59 -14.40
N PRO A 100 -16.53 6.49 -15.35
CA PRO A 100 -17.72 6.31 -16.18
C PRO A 100 -17.59 5.05 -17.05
N THR A 101 -18.71 4.40 -17.29
CA THR A 101 -18.86 3.31 -18.27
C THR A 101 -19.75 3.77 -19.41
N GLY A 102 -19.92 2.94 -20.45
CA GLY A 102 -20.79 3.28 -21.58
C GLY A 102 -22.25 3.50 -21.21
N ASP A 103 -22.72 2.90 -20.11
CA ASP A 103 -24.08 2.91 -19.63
C ASP A 103 -24.26 3.35 -18.16
N GLY A 104 -23.20 3.87 -17.54
CA GLY A 104 -23.27 4.32 -16.15
C GLY A 104 -21.92 4.57 -15.50
N LEU A 105 -21.64 3.89 -14.37
CA LEU A 105 -20.44 4.10 -13.57
C LEU A 105 -20.00 2.80 -12.89
N ILE A 106 -18.69 2.58 -12.86
CA ILE A 106 -18.07 1.59 -11.97
C ILE A 106 -17.30 2.29 -10.89
N ALA A 107 -17.52 1.91 -9.62
CA ALA A 107 -16.69 2.30 -8.51
C ALA A 107 -16.12 1.07 -7.80
N VAL A 108 -14.87 1.15 -7.39
CA VAL A 108 -14.19 0.08 -6.65
C VAL A 108 -13.63 0.66 -5.36
N MET A 109 -13.94 -0.01 -4.26
CA MET A 109 -13.40 0.31 -2.95
C MET A 109 -12.53 -0.84 -2.46
N ARG A 110 -11.22 -0.62 -2.39
CA ARG A 110 -10.27 -1.59 -1.85
C ARG A 110 -10.17 -1.43 -0.35
N LEU A 111 -10.38 -2.52 0.37
CA LEU A 111 -10.24 -2.55 1.82
C LEU A 111 -8.75 -2.64 2.19
N ILE A 112 -8.35 -1.86 3.20
CA ILE A 112 -7.07 -1.99 3.87
C ILE A 112 -7.38 -2.58 5.24
N PRO A 113 -7.09 -3.86 5.50
CA PRO A 113 -7.46 -4.51 6.74
C PRO A 113 -6.76 -3.86 7.93
N ASP A 114 -7.44 -3.80 9.07
CA ASP A 114 -6.83 -3.43 10.33
C ASP A 114 -6.23 -4.68 10.98
N ASP A 115 -4.99 -4.96 10.63
CA ASP A 115 -4.26 -6.10 11.20
C ASP A 115 -3.79 -5.84 12.63
N GLY A 116 -3.95 -4.59 13.13
CA GLY A 116 -3.48 -4.17 14.46
C GLY A 116 -2.00 -4.52 14.66
N ASP A 117 -1.70 -5.17 15.79
CA ASP A 117 -0.35 -5.67 16.12
C ASP A 117 0.06 -6.94 15.36
N LYS A 118 -0.80 -7.47 14.50
CA LYS A 118 -0.63 -8.77 13.84
C LYS A 118 0.07 -8.67 12.49
N VAL A 119 1.06 -7.79 12.38
CA VAL A 119 1.94 -7.82 11.21
C VAL A 119 2.65 -9.19 11.19
N PRO A 120 2.54 -9.97 10.10
CA PRO A 120 3.11 -11.30 10.06
C PRO A 120 4.64 -11.26 10.18
N THR A 121 5.20 -12.25 10.87
CA THR A 121 6.65 -12.43 10.93
C THR A 121 7.20 -12.93 9.60
N PHE A 122 8.48 -12.75 9.32
CA PHE A 122 9.11 -13.29 8.10
C PHE A 122 8.90 -14.80 7.95
N LYS A 123 8.91 -15.55 9.07
CA LYS A 123 8.61 -16.98 9.06
C LYS A 123 7.18 -17.29 8.59
N GLN A 124 6.20 -16.52 9.06
CA GLN A 124 4.80 -16.66 8.63
C GLN A 124 4.60 -16.25 7.16
N LEU A 125 5.45 -15.36 6.64
CA LEU A 125 5.48 -15.00 5.22
C LEU A 125 6.17 -16.05 4.34
N GLY A 126 6.73 -17.11 4.92
CA GLY A 126 7.37 -18.21 4.18
C GLY A 126 8.85 -18.02 3.88
N PHE A 127 9.51 -17.03 4.48
CA PHE A 127 10.95 -16.88 4.36
C PHE A 127 11.67 -18.03 5.07
N ILE A 128 12.70 -18.58 4.42
CA ILE A 128 13.55 -19.61 5.01
C ILE A 128 14.55 -19.02 6.02
N PRO A 129 15.09 -19.81 6.95
CA PRO A 129 15.97 -19.30 8.03
C PRO A 129 17.15 -18.47 7.53
N GLU A 130 17.78 -18.87 6.43
CA GLU A 130 18.91 -18.14 5.83
C GLU A 130 18.52 -16.77 5.34
N GLN A 131 17.35 -16.64 4.70
CA GLN A 131 16.81 -15.35 4.24
C GLN A 131 16.47 -14.45 5.43
N ILE A 132 15.86 -15.00 6.48
CA ILE A 132 15.55 -14.27 7.72
C ILE A 132 16.84 -13.75 8.36
N ARG A 133 17.89 -14.59 8.41
CA ARG A 133 19.20 -14.18 8.95
C ARG A 133 19.79 -13.02 8.15
N LEU A 134 19.74 -13.08 6.82
CA LEU A 134 20.25 -12.00 5.96
C LEU A 134 19.44 -10.70 6.14
N LEU A 135 18.11 -10.78 6.20
CA LEU A 135 17.23 -9.64 6.46
C LEU A 135 17.59 -8.98 7.80
N ASN A 136 17.74 -9.76 8.87
CA ASN A 136 18.10 -9.22 10.18
C ASN A 136 19.49 -8.56 10.18
N ILE A 137 20.46 -9.11 9.45
CA ILE A 137 21.79 -8.48 9.30
C ILE A 137 21.67 -7.12 8.60
N MET A 138 20.87 -7.03 7.51
CA MET A 138 20.67 -5.79 6.77
C MET A 138 19.95 -4.74 7.63
N LEU A 139 18.90 -5.15 8.37
CA LEU A 139 18.10 -4.24 9.20
C LEU A 139 18.87 -3.70 10.44
N ARG A 140 19.98 -4.34 10.84
CA ARG A 140 20.85 -3.89 11.93
C ARG A 140 21.97 -2.97 11.47
N ARG A 141 22.12 -2.75 10.16
CA ARG A 141 23.12 -1.78 9.68
C ARG A 141 22.70 -0.35 10.07
N PRO A 142 23.67 0.53 10.30
CA PRO A 142 23.36 1.92 10.64
C PRO A 142 22.76 2.69 9.45
N GLU A 143 23.12 2.30 8.24
CA GLU A 143 22.75 2.99 7.01
C GLU A 143 22.66 2.02 5.81
N GLY A 144 22.04 2.49 4.74
CA GLY A 144 21.93 1.78 3.49
C GLY A 144 20.48 1.59 3.03
N LYS A 145 20.31 1.14 1.80
CA LYS A 145 19.01 0.95 1.16
C LYS A 145 18.71 -0.52 0.93
N ILE A 146 17.52 -0.95 1.34
CA ILE A 146 16.96 -2.27 1.07
C ILE A 146 15.78 -2.08 0.12
N VAL A 147 15.82 -2.73 -1.04
CA VAL A 147 14.80 -2.63 -2.09
C VAL A 147 14.10 -3.97 -2.26
N LEU A 148 12.78 -3.96 -2.04
CA LEU A 148 11.90 -5.09 -2.34
C LEU A 148 11.30 -4.94 -3.72
N SER A 149 11.34 -5.99 -4.53
CA SER A 149 10.77 -6.00 -5.87
C SER A 149 9.75 -7.11 -6.10
N GLY A 150 8.95 -6.93 -7.11
CA GLY A 150 7.93 -7.89 -7.53
C GLY A 150 6.75 -7.21 -8.21
N PRO A 151 5.89 -7.96 -8.91
CA PRO A 151 4.69 -7.41 -9.52
C PRO A 151 3.69 -6.89 -8.49
N THR A 152 2.66 -6.21 -8.96
CA THR A 152 1.51 -5.85 -8.13
C THR A 152 0.88 -7.10 -7.51
N GLY A 153 0.53 -7.03 -6.22
CA GLY A 153 -0.06 -8.16 -5.50
C GLY A 153 0.94 -9.23 -5.05
N SER A 154 2.26 -9.03 -5.18
CA SER A 154 3.27 -9.98 -4.72
C SER A 154 3.57 -9.92 -3.21
N GLY A 155 2.84 -9.11 -2.43
CA GLY A 155 3.00 -9.01 -0.98
C GLY A 155 4.14 -8.10 -0.51
N LYS A 156 4.70 -7.24 -1.38
CA LYS A 156 5.80 -6.32 -1.03
C LYS A 156 5.48 -5.46 0.19
N SER A 157 4.33 -4.80 0.20
CA SER A 157 3.91 -3.92 1.30
C SER A 157 3.79 -4.67 2.63
N THR A 158 3.29 -5.90 2.60
CA THR A 158 3.21 -6.75 3.80
C THR A 158 4.60 -7.08 4.33
N THR A 159 5.52 -7.49 3.45
CA THR A 159 6.91 -7.78 3.83
C THR A 159 7.63 -6.52 4.30
N LEU A 160 7.39 -5.38 3.66
CA LEU A 160 7.96 -4.08 4.05
C LEU A 160 7.51 -3.69 5.48
N ARG A 161 6.21 -3.83 5.77
CA ARG A 161 5.66 -3.61 7.12
C ARG A 161 6.29 -4.57 8.15
N SER A 162 6.48 -5.84 7.78
CA SER A 162 7.16 -6.82 8.63
C SER A 162 8.62 -6.42 8.90
N ALA A 163 9.33 -5.93 7.89
CA ALA A 163 10.69 -5.44 8.03
C ALA A 163 10.75 -4.20 8.95
N CYS A 164 9.83 -3.26 8.80
CA CYS A 164 9.68 -2.09 9.69
C CYS A 164 9.43 -2.52 11.14
N ARG A 165 8.57 -3.52 11.34
CA ARG A 165 8.29 -4.03 12.68
C ARG A 165 9.52 -4.67 13.32
N VAL A 166 10.25 -5.54 12.58
CA VAL A 166 11.51 -6.15 13.06
C VAL A 166 12.54 -5.07 13.38
N TYR A 167 12.66 -4.03 12.52
CA TYR A 167 13.56 -2.91 12.78
C TYR A 167 13.26 -2.22 14.12
N LEU A 168 11.99 -1.92 14.39
CA LEU A 168 11.57 -1.25 15.63
C LEU A 168 11.73 -2.15 16.86
N ASP A 169 11.45 -3.44 16.75
CA ASP A 169 11.59 -4.39 17.85
C ASP A 169 13.08 -4.60 18.25
N ASP A 170 13.98 -4.65 17.25
CA ASP A 170 15.42 -4.82 17.45
C ASP A 170 16.13 -3.52 17.88
N ASN A 171 15.51 -2.36 17.61
CA ASN A 171 16.11 -1.04 17.83
C ASN A 171 15.20 -0.14 18.69
N GLN A 172 14.99 -0.52 19.94
CA GLN A 172 14.16 0.26 20.87
C GLN A 172 14.68 1.70 21.00
N GLY A 173 13.76 2.66 20.91
CA GLY A 173 14.08 4.10 20.97
C GLY A 173 14.48 4.73 19.64
N ARG A 174 14.50 3.96 18.55
CA ARG A 174 14.75 4.48 17.21
C ARG A 174 13.45 5.03 16.57
N HIS A 175 13.63 6.09 15.77
CA HIS A 175 12.54 6.74 15.04
C HIS A 175 12.47 6.21 13.62
N LEU A 176 11.41 5.44 13.30
CA LEU A 176 11.06 5.04 11.95
C LEU A 176 9.96 5.96 11.43
N LEU A 177 10.24 6.66 10.32
CA LEU A 177 9.27 7.48 9.61
C LEU A 177 8.89 6.82 8.29
N THR A 178 7.59 6.79 7.98
CA THR A 178 7.12 6.26 6.69
C THR A 178 6.56 7.34 5.79
N ILE A 179 6.71 7.17 4.48
CA ILE A 179 6.13 8.00 3.43
C ILE A 179 5.38 7.08 2.48
N GLU A 180 4.06 7.18 2.48
CA GLU A 180 3.19 6.22 1.80
C GLU A 180 2.09 6.89 0.98
N ASP A 181 1.66 6.23 -0.10
CA ASP A 181 0.59 6.72 -0.96
C ASP A 181 -0.36 5.61 -1.43
N PRO A 182 -1.42 5.35 -0.64
CA PRO A 182 -1.71 5.76 0.72
C PRO A 182 -1.04 4.81 1.75
N LEU A 183 -1.34 5.01 3.04
CA LEU A 183 -0.99 4.05 4.09
C LEU A 183 -1.66 2.70 3.81
N GLU A 184 -0.87 1.61 3.82
CA GLU A 184 -1.36 0.25 3.52
C GLU A 184 -1.58 -0.62 4.76
N GLY A 185 -1.54 -0.03 5.94
CA GLY A 185 -1.78 -0.68 7.22
C GLY A 185 -1.02 -0.04 8.35
N GLN A 186 -1.33 -0.41 9.57
CA GLN A 186 -0.68 0.14 10.75
C GLN A 186 0.72 -0.48 10.96
N ILE A 187 1.68 0.35 11.34
CA ILE A 187 3.00 -0.06 11.83
C ILE A 187 3.17 0.55 13.21
N LEU A 188 2.96 -0.25 14.25
CA LEU A 188 3.08 0.25 15.61
C LEU A 188 4.51 0.71 15.93
N GLY A 189 4.61 1.88 16.52
CA GLY A 189 5.88 2.52 16.83
C GLY A 189 6.48 3.34 15.69
N ALA A 190 5.93 3.29 14.47
CA ALA A 190 6.36 4.15 13.37
C ALA A 190 5.54 5.44 13.31
N THR A 191 6.19 6.51 12.87
CA THR A 191 5.51 7.75 12.45
C THR A 191 5.12 7.62 10.99
N GLN A 192 3.85 7.31 10.73
CA GLN A 192 3.35 7.08 9.37
C GLN A 192 2.79 8.36 8.75
N THR A 193 3.31 8.75 7.59
CA THR A 193 2.91 9.95 6.87
C THR A 193 2.38 9.62 5.49
N PRO A 194 1.13 10.01 5.16
CA PRO A 194 0.59 9.87 3.83
C PRO A 194 1.03 11.01 2.91
N ILE A 195 1.17 10.72 1.61
CA ILE A 195 1.26 11.76 0.58
C ILE A 195 -0.13 12.36 0.36
N ILE A 196 -0.21 13.68 0.49
CA ILE A 196 -1.43 14.45 0.27
C ILE A 196 -1.17 15.44 -0.86
N CYS A 197 -1.77 15.21 -2.03
CA CYS A 197 -1.69 16.10 -3.20
C CYS A 197 -2.86 15.82 -4.15
N ASP A 198 -3.05 16.70 -5.11
CA ASP A 198 -3.94 16.42 -6.25
C ASP A 198 -3.33 15.28 -7.10
N LYS A 199 -4.05 14.17 -7.19
CA LYS A 199 -3.61 12.98 -7.92
C LYS A 199 -3.83 13.08 -9.43
N SER A 200 -4.60 14.02 -9.90
CA SER A 200 -4.84 14.29 -11.32
C SER A 200 -3.69 15.06 -11.97
N ASP A 201 -2.83 15.71 -11.18
CA ASP A 201 -1.65 16.45 -11.62
C ASP A 201 -0.37 15.64 -11.31
N GLU A 202 0.25 15.06 -12.35
CA GLU A 202 1.48 14.26 -12.21
C GLU A 202 2.65 15.07 -11.63
N ASP A 203 2.76 16.35 -11.95
CA ASP A 203 3.83 17.20 -11.44
C ASP A 203 3.60 17.56 -9.97
N ALA A 204 2.36 17.77 -9.56
CA ALA A 204 2.00 17.92 -8.15
C ALA A 204 2.33 16.65 -7.35
N VAL A 205 2.08 15.47 -7.91
CA VAL A 205 2.44 14.18 -7.28
C VAL A 205 3.95 14.06 -7.10
N LYS A 206 4.75 14.29 -8.16
CA LYS A 206 6.23 14.24 -8.09
C LYS A 206 6.78 15.23 -7.06
N LEU A 207 6.26 16.45 -7.05
CA LEU A 207 6.66 17.50 -6.11
C LEU A 207 6.31 17.12 -4.66
N ALA A 208 5.13 16.55 -4.43
CA ALA A 208 4.70 16.10 -3.11
C ALA A 208 5.61 15.01 -2.55
N TRP A 209 6.01 14.02 -3.36
CA TRP A 209 6.97 12.97 -2.98
C TRP A 209 8.34 13.56 -2.64
N SER A 210 8.90 14.42 -3.52
CA SER A 210 10.18 15.07 -3.27
C SER A 210 10.20 15.88 -1.97
N ARG A 211 9.14 16.65 -1.73
CA ARG A 211 8.99 17.44 -0.49
C ARG A 211 8.85 16.55 0.74
N ALA A 212 8.09 15.47 0.65
CA ALA A 212 7.89 14.56 1.77
C ALA A 212 9.21 13.91 2.20
N ILE A 213 10.02 13.39 1.26
CA ILE A 213 11.32 12.78 1.55
C ILE A 213 12.29 13.83 2.13
N SER A 214 12.38 15.01 1.49
CA SER A 214 13.24 16.10 1.99
C SER A 214 12.81 16.61 3.37
N SER A 215 11.52 16.60 3.67
CA SER A 215 10.99 16.96 4.98
C SER A 215 11.28 15.87 6.01
N ALA A 216 11.13 14.60 5.64
CA ALA A 216 11.39 13.47 6.51
C ALA A 216 12.79 13.52 7.12
N MET A 217 13.82 13.81 6.32
CA MET A 217 15.21 13.92 6.79
C MET A 217 15.44 15.03 7.84
N ARG A 218 14.49 15.96 8.01
CA ARG A 218 14.56 17.02 9.05
C ARG A 218 13.75 16.71 10.30
N LEU A 219 13.11 15.54 10.34
CA LEU A 219 12.28 15.08 11.45
C LEU A 219 13.03 14.07 12.34
N ASP A 220 14.35 14.07 12.30
CA ASP A 220 15.22 13.21 13.09
C ASP A 220 14.89 11.71 12.98
N PRO A 221 14.76 11.15 11.76
CA PRO A 221 14.53 9.72 11.59
C PRO A 221 15.84 8.94 11.70
N ASP A 222 15.81 7.76 12.29
CA ASP A 222 16.91 6.77 12.18
C ASP A 222 16.70 5.86 10.94
N ALA A 223 15.44 5.66 10.58
CA ALA A 223 15.07 4.90 9.39
C ALA A 223 13.90 5.54 8.64
N ILE A 224 13.90 5.40 7.33
CA ILE A 224 12.84 5.89 6.44
C ILE A 224 12.29 4.72 5.63
N MET A 225 10.97 4.54 5.67
CA MET A 225 10.27 3.64 4.75
C MET A 225 9.55 4.46 3.69
N GLU A 226 9.94 4.31 2.43
CA GLU A 226 9.23 4.82 1.28
C GLU A 226 8.42 3.70 0.64
N GLY A 227 7.11 3.89 0.50
CA GLY A 227 6.23 2.85 -0.02
C GLY A 227 6.64 2.34 -1.39
N GLU A 228 7.04 3.22 -2.30
CA GLU A 228 7.44 2.86 -3.66
C GLU A 228 8.30 3.94 -4.32
N MET A 229 9.43 3.55 -4.90
CA MET A 229 10.22 4.41 -5.81
C MET A 229 9.58 4.40 -7.20
N ARG A 230 9.01 5.53 -7.63
CA ARG A 230 8.30 5.65 -8.92
C ARG A 230 9.11 6.36 -9.99
N ASP A 231 10.01 7.24 -9.60
CA ASP A 231 10.77 8.11 -10.49
C ASP A 231 12.22 8.32 -10.02
N LEU A 232 13.00 9.01 -10.84
CA LEU A 232 14.39 9.33 -10.53
C LEU A 232 14.52 10.20 -9.27
N ILE A 233 13.56 11.11 -9.03
CA ILE A 233 13.62 12.05 -7.90
C ILE A 233 13.48 11.29 -6.58
N SER A 234 12.50 10.39 -6.47
CA SER A 234 12.32 9.56 -5.29
C SER A 234 13.51 8.61 -5.07
N MET A 235 14.05 8.03 -6.15
CA MET A 235 15.25 7.20 -6.07
C MET A 235 16.49 7.96 -5.56
N MET A 236 16.74 9.15 -6.09
CA MET A 236 17.87 9.97 -5.67
C MET A 236 17.72 10.44 -4.22
N SER A 237 16.54 10.86 -3.84
CA SER A 237 16.27 11.32 -2.47
C SER A 237 16.45 10.21 -1.43
N THR A 238 15.97 8.99 -1.72
CA THR A 238 16.18 7.83 -0.84
C THR A 238 17.63 7.36 -0.83
N THR A 239 18.36 7.50 -1.95
CA THR A 239 19.79 7.21 -1.97
C THR A 239 20.57 8.22 -1.14
N TYR A 240 20.22 9.50 -1.24
CA TYR A 240 20.83 10.55 -0.40
C TYR A 240 20.55 10.30 1.09
N ALA A 241 19.34 9.90 1.47
CA ALA A 241 19.04 9.53 2.85
C ALA A 241 19.95 8.36 3.34
N ALA A 242 20.15 7.34 2.50
CA ALA A 242 21.06 6.23 2.81
C ALA A 242 22.52 6.70 2.95
N GLN A 243 22.98 7.66 2.12
CA GLN A 243 24.33 8.24 2.21
C GLN A 243 24.55 9.09 3.46
N THR A 244 23.47 9.61 4.04
CA THR A 244 23.51 10.50 5.22
C THR A 244 23.22 9.80 6.54
N GLY A 245 23.38 8.47 6.58
CA GLY A 245 23.32 7.70 7.82
C GLY A 245 21.96 7.12 8.18
N HIS A 246 21.06 6.95 7.18
CA HIS A 246 19.74 6.38 7.43
C HIS A 246 19.59 4.98 6.82
N ILE A 247 18.87 4.11 7.49
CA ILE A 247 18.33 2.89 6.87
C ILE A 247 17.12 3.27 6.04
N VAL A 248 17.11 2.87 4.77
CA VAL A 248 16.01 3.11 3.85
C VAL A 248 15.40 1.79 3.41
N LEU A 249 14.09 1.65 3.60
CA LEU A 249 13.29 0.51 3.15
C LEU A 249 12.34 0.99 2.06
N THR A 250 12.33 0.34 0.91
CA THR A 250 11.47 0.78 -0.20
C THR A 250 11.12 -0.35 -1.15
N THR A 251 10.20 -0.09 -2.10
CA THR A 251 9.83 -1.04 -3.13
C THR A 251 10.08 -0.52 -4.54
N LEU A 252 10.22 -1.45 -5.47
CA LEU A 252 10.34 -1.18 -6.89
C LEU A 252 9.62 -2.28 -7.69
N HIS A 253 9.08 -1.93 -8.86
CA HIS A 253 8.48 -2.91 -9.76
C HIS A 253 9.51 -3.48 -10.72
N THR A 254 10.03 -4.69 -10.42
CA THR A 254 10.89 -5.49 -11.31
C THR A 254 10.52 -6.97 -11.21
N ASN A 255 10.96 -7.75 -12.18
CA ASN A 255 10.66 -9.19 -12.26
C ASN A 255 11.66 -10.06 -11.48
N SER A 256 12.81 -9.51 -11.09
CA SER A 256 13.84 -10.23 -10.34
C SER A 256 14.63 -9.27 -9.45
N ALA A 257 15.38 -9.79 -8.50
CA ALA A 257 16.27 -8.97 -7.65
C ALA A 257 17.39 -8.33 -8.50
N LEU A 258 17.94 -9.05 -9.47
CA LEU A 258 18.96 -8.50 -10.39
C LEU A 258 18.39 -7.45 -11.35
N GLY A 259 17.08 -7.44 -11.59
CA GLY A 259 16.41 -6.38 -12.34
C GLY A 259 16.30 -5.04 -11.59
N ILE A 260 16.59 -5.00 -10.28
CA ILE A 260 16.56 -3.75 -9.50
C ILE A 260 17.62 -2.76 -10.00
N PRO A 261 18.93 -3.11 -10.05
CA PRO A 261 19.96 -2.22 -10.58
C PRO A 261 19.69 -1.78 -12.02
N GLU A 262 19.29 -2.72 -12.88
CA GLU A 262 18.96 -2.45 -14.27
C GLU A 262 17.83 -1.42 -14.40
N ARG A 263 16.76 -1.58 -13.63
CA ARG A 263 15.64 -0.63 -13.60
C ARG A 263 16.08 0.75 -13.10
N MET A 264 16.91 0.79 -12.04
CA MET A 264 17.42 2.06 -11.49
C MET A 264 18.28 2.81 -12.51
N ILE A 265 19.15 2.10 -13.25
CA ILE A 265 19.94 2.68 -14.35
C ILE A 265 19.02 3.21 -15.47
N THR A 266 18.04 2.42 -15.88
CA THR A 266 17.07 2.80 -16.93
C THR A 266 16.28 4.06 -16.55
N MET A 267 16.03 4.27 -15.27
CA MET A 267 15.37 5.46 -14.76
C MET A 267 16.31 6.66 -14.60
N GLY A 268 17.59 6.53 -14.93
CA GLY A 268 18.57 7.61 -14.99
C GLY A 268 19.52 7.70 -13.78
N MET A 269 19.53 6.69 -12.92
CA MET A 269 20.42 6.69 -11.76
C MET A 269 21.87 6.36 -12.16
N ASN A 270 22.85 7.02 -11.51
CA ASN A 270 24.26 6.75 -11.75
C ASN A 270 24.61 5.31 -11.30
N ALA A 271 25.28 4.56 -12.19
CA ALA A 271 25.70 3.19 -11.94
C ALA A 271 26.68 3.07 -10.76
N ASP A 272 27.55 4.05 -10.53
CA ASP A 272 28.50 4.04 -9.41
C ASP A 272 27.78 4.03 -8.04
N LEU A 273 26.67 4.78 -7.94
CA LEU A 273 25.83 4.77 -6.71
C LEU A 273 25.11 3.46 -6.51
N ILE A 274 24.72 2.80 -7.60
CA ILE A 274 24.00 1.51 -7.53
C ILE A 274 24.98 0.38 -7.18
N CYS A 275 26.21 0.45 -7.67
CA CYS A 275 27.27 -0.53 -7.41
C CYS A 275 27.92 -0.39 -6.02
N ASP A 276 27.59 0.69 -5.29
CA ASP A 276 28.10 0.86 -3.94
C ASP A 276 27.39 -0.08 -2.96
N ALA A 277 28.11 -1.11 -2.51
CA ALA A 277 27.60 -2.12 -1.58
C ALA A 277 27.30 -1.58 -0.17
N GLN A 278 27.72 -0.36 0.15
CA GLN A 278 27.35 0.31 1.41
C GLN A 278 26.02 1.04 1.26
N LEU A 279 25.66 1.44 0.04
CA LEU A 279 24.39 2.12 -0.26
C LEU A 279 23.27 1.13 -0.57
N LEU A 280 23.45 0.25 -1.56
CA LEU A 280 22.44 -0.77 -1.91
C LEU A 280 22.79 -2.07 -1.19
N ILE A 281 22.36 -2.17 0.07
CA ILE A 281 22.71 -3.27 0.96
C ILE A 281 21.83 -4.50 0.84
N GLY A 282 20.66 -4.37 0.21
CA GLY A 282 19.72 -5.47 0.03
C GLY A 282 18.83 -5.34 -1.19
N MET A 283 18.73 -6.44 -1.95
CA MET A 283 17.85 -6.58 -3.09
C MET A 283 17.03 -7.85 -2.92
N ILE A 284 15.71 -7.70 -2.86
CA ILE A 284 14.78 -8.81 -2.59
C ILE A 284 13.75 -8.84 -3.70
N SER A 285 13.51 -10.00 -4.29
CA SER A 285 12.40 -10.20 -5.22
C SER A 285 11.40 -11.18 -4.65
N GLN A 286 10.13 -10.85 -4.71
CA GLN A 286 9.06 -11.59 -4.06
C GLN A 286 7.93 -11.96 -5.02
N ARG A 287 7.40 -13.16 -4.84
CA ARG A 287 6.16 -13.68 -5.44
C ARG A 287 5.34 -14.38 -4.38
N LEU A 288 4.04 -14.37 -4.52
CA LEU A 288 3.14 -15.20 -3.72
C LEU A 288 2.88 -16.52 -4.46
N VAL A 289 2.91 -17.60 -3.70
CA VAL A 289 2.51 -18.92 -4.18
C VAL A 289 1.40 -19.46 -3.29
N PRO A 290 0.41 -20.17 -3.84
CA PRO A 290 -0.61 -20.84 -3.03
C PRO A 290 0.05 -21.81 -2.05
N THR A 291 -0.43 -21.81 -0.81
CA THR A 291 -0.01 -22.78 0.21
C THR A 291 -1.05 -23.88 0.34
N LEU A 292 -0.58 -25.12 0.54
CA LEU A 292 -1.47 -26.24 0.80
C LEU A 292 -2.10 -26.10 2.19
N CYS A 293 -3.36 -26.51 2.29
CA CYS A 293 -4.08 -26.50 3.56
C CYS A 293 -3.33 -27.35 4.61
N PRO A 294 -3.01 -26.81 5.78
CA PRO A 294 -2.30 -27.58 6.81
C PRO A 294 -3.05 -28.80 7.29
N SER A 295 -4.39 -28.78 7.25
CA SER A 295 -5.25 -29.84 7.76
C SER A 295 -5.49 -30.99 6.77
N CYS A 296 -5.40 -30.73 5.45
CA CYS A 296 -5.73 -31.76 4.45
C CYS A 296 -4.63 -31.99 3.40
N ARG A 297 -3.47 -31.32 3.52
CA ARG A 297 -2.32 -31.57 2.62
C ARG A 297 -1.80 -32.97 2.80
N ILE A 298 -1.48 -33.62 1.69
CA ILE A 298 -0.77 -34.89 1.68
C ILE A 298 0.74 -34.56 1.65
N PRO A 299 1.55 -35.08 2.60
CA PRO A 299 3.00 -34.93 2.55
C PRO A 299 3.55 -35.50 1.23
N TRP A 300 4.56 -34.85 0.67
CA TRP A 300 5.33 -35.42 -0.42
C TRP A 300 6.27 -36.51 0.19
N GLU A 301 6.19 -37.72 -0.33
CA GLU A 301 7.10 -38.84 0.04
C GLU A 301 8.47 -38.66 -0.61
#